data_587d4c3a83eb78ca4193c253ed08aee1
#
_entry.id   587d4c3a83eb78ca4193c253ed08aee1
#
_cell.length_a   1.000
_cell.length_b   1.000
_cell.length_c   1.000
_cell.angle_alpha   90.00
_cell.angle_beta   90.00
_cell.angle_gamma   90.00
#
_symmetry.space_group_name_H-M   'P 1'
#
loop_
_entity.id
_entity.type
_entity.pdbx_description
1 polymer ?
#
loop_
_entity_poly.entity_id
_entity_poly.type
_entity_poly.pdbx_seq_one_letter_code
_entity_poly.pdbx_strand_id
1 'polypeptide(L)'
;AWWNEIEPTLAPNSLRNYSPAYERAVAQFGPEDVATITSKEIETYINQFAKTHAKKTVITQRQIIRQILNKAQREGYVSFNAAQAVLLPKNLPQKRRHAPPADQIQKIKDNLNDDFGLFAFLIYYTGCRRGEAEGLRYEDIDREKGRIYIRRSVYHTGPTPQIKEPKTAAGIRPVPLLPALAAALPQKEHGYIFSNDGGKSPLPGWFVTDQFDAYRKRTGITVSPHEIRHGYATALYEAGVDFKLAQKFLGHAQLS
;
A
#
# COMPACT_ATOMS: atom_id res chain seq x y z
N ALA A 1 20.26 -19.81 -7.45
CA ALA A 1 21.22 -18.71 -7.67
C ALA A 1 20.56 -17.33 -7.57
N TRP A 2 19.69 -16.90 -8.53
CA TRP A 2 19.10 -15.54 -8.56
C TRP A 2 18.35 -15.14 -7.26
N TRP A 3 17.52 -16.03 -6.73
CA TRP A 3 16.73 -15.75 -5.52
C TRP A 3 17.62 -15.50 -4.30
N ASN A 4 18.61 -16.35 -4.07
CA ASN A 4 19.52 -16.22 -2.91
C ASN A 4 20.31 -14.88 -2.88
N GLU A 5 20.49 -14.25 -4.04
CA GLU A 5 21.15 -12.94 -4.11
C GLU A 5 20.20 -11.79 -3.87
N ILE A 6 18.96 -11.91 -4.37
CA ILE A 6 18.03 -10.79 -4.33
C ILE A 6 17.19 -10.75 -3.04
N GLU A 7 16.84 -11.93 -2.51
CA GLU A 7 16.00 -12.06 -1.32
C GLU A 7 16.48 -11.22 -0.13
N PRO A 8 17.79 -11.26 0.25
CA PRO A 8 18.30 -10.46 1.37
C PRO A 8 18.23 -8.95 1.14
N THR A 9 18.11 -8.50 -0.11
CA THR A 9 18.07 -7.08 -0.49
C THR A 9 16.66 -6.52 -0.57
N LEU A 10 15.65 -7.40 -0.56
CA LEU A 10 14.27 -7.00 -0.76
C LEU A 10 13.66 -6.38 0.51
N ALA A 11 12.96 -5.27 0.32
CA ALA A 11 12.08 -4.76 1.37
C ALA A 11 10.95 -5.79 1.64
N PRO A 12 10.45 -5.90 2.90
CA PRO A 12 9.48 -6.93 3.30
C PRO A 12 8.24 -7.04 2.42
N ASN A 13 7.70 -5.91 1.96
CA ASN A 13 6.55 -5.92 1.05
C ASN A 13 6.90 -6.42 -0.36
N SER A 14 8.14 -6.18 -0.82
CA SER A 14 8.62 -6.73 -2.09
C SER A 14 8.82 -8.23 -1.97
N LEU A 15 9.40 -8.68 -0.87
CA LEU A 15 9.57 -10.10 -0.56
C LEU A 15 8.23 -10.84 -0.60
N ARG A 16 7.22 -10.33 0.12
CA ARG A 16 5.85 -10.90 0.13
C ARG A 16 5.24 -11.03 -1.27
N ASN A 17 5.53 -10.10 -2.17
CA ASN A 17 5.01 -10.12 -3.54
C ASN A 17 5.85 -11.00 -4.48
N TYR A 18 7.15 -11.09 -4.27
CA TYR A 18 8.08 -11.77 -5.18
C TYR A 18 8.23 -13.25 -4.85
N SER A 19 8.23 -13.65 -3.55
CA SER A 19 8.35 -15.07 -3.17
C SER A 19 7.33 -15.95 -3.88
N PRO A 20 6.01 -15.66 -3.85
CA PRO A 20 5.04 -16.51 -4.54
C PRO A 20 5.23 -16.53 -6.05
N ALA A 21 5.72 -15.43 -6.65
CA ALA A 21 5.98 -15.38 -8.09
C ALA A 21 7.25 -16.18 -8.46
N TYR A 22 8.26 -16.15 -7.60
CA TYR A 22 9.46 -16.97 -7.74
C TYR A 22 9.13 -18.47 -7.58
N GLU A 23 8.41 -18.85 -6.52
CA GLU A 23 7.99 -20.23 -6.29
C GLU A 23 7.22 -20.82 -7.48
N ARG A 24 6.28 -20.06 -8.04
CA ARG A 24 5.56 -20.48 -9.25
C ARG A 24 6.47 -20.61 -10.47
N ALA A 25 7.44 -19.70 -10.64
CA ALA A 25 8.38 -19.80 -11.74
C ALA A 25 9.28 -21.04 -11.61
N VAL A 26 9.72 -21.36 -10.40
CA VAL A 26 10.50 -22.58 -10.11
C VAL A 26 9.65 -23.84 -10.31
N ALA A 27 8.41 -23.84 -9.85
CA ALA A 27 7.51 -24.98 -10.04
C ALA A 27 7.24 -25.27 -11.53
N GLN A 28 7.16 -24.22 -12.36
CA GLN A 28 6.89 -24.36 -13.80
C GLN A 28 8.12 -24.72 -14.63
N PHE A 29 9.25 -24.05 -14.39
CA PHE A 29 10.43 -24.12 -15.24
C PHE A 29 11.65 -24.74 -14.55
N GLY A 30 11.62 -24.93 -13.23
CA GLY A 30 12.78 -25.42 -12.47
C GLY A 30 13.27 -26.82 -12.85
N PRO A 31 12.43 -27.76 -13.31
CA PRO A 31 12.84 -29.05 -13.79
C PRO A 31 13.58 -29.03 -15.14
N GLU A 32 13.48 -27.93 -15.89
CA GLU A 32 14.01 -27.79 -17.24
C GLU A 32 15.42 -27.18 -17.22
N ASP A 33 16.23 -27.51 -18.22
CA ASP A 33 17.48 -26.79 -18.50
C ASP A 33 17.12 -25.37 -18.97
N VAL A 34 17.66 -24.36 -18.31
CA VAL A 34 17.41 -22.96 -18.62
C VAL A 34 17.69 -22.61 -20.08
N ALA A 35 18.61 -23.34 -20.73
CA ALA A 35 18.95 -23.15 -22.13
C ALA A 35 17.85 -23.62 -23.10
N THR A 36 16.97 -24.51 -22.66
CA THR A 36 15.90 -25.05 -23.49
C THR A 36 14.59 -24.26 -23.38
N ILE A 37 14.44 -23.38 -22.36
CA ILE A 37 13.23 -22.60 -22.14
C ILE A 37 13.03 -21.59 -23.28
N THR A 38 11.93 -21.73 -24.01
CA THR A 38 11.59 -20.88 -25.17
C THR A 38 10.65 -19.72 -24.82
N SER A 39 10.69 -18.66 -25.61
CA SER A 39 9.73 -17.55 -25.49
C SER A 39 8.27 -18.02 -25.61
N LYS A 40 8.01 -19.03 -26.46
CA LYS A 40 6.66 -19.58 -26.68
C LYS A 40 6.14 -20.30 -25.42
N GLU A 41 6.96 -21.05 -24.73
CA GLU A 41 6.58 -21.72 -23.48
C GLU A 41 6.26 -20.70 -22.39
N ILE A 42 7.10 -19.68 -22.24
CA ILE A 42 6.84 -18.59 -21.28
C ILE A 42 5.56 -17.85 -21.64
N GLU A 43 5.33 -17.55 -22.92
CA GLU A 43 4.11 -16.89 -23.39
C GLU A 43 2.87 -17.73 -23.10
N THR A 44 2.92 -19.03 -23.37
CA THR A 44 1.84 -19.98 -23.09
C THR A 44 1.52 -20.02 -21.62
N TYR A 45 2.54 -20.13 -20.77
CA TYR A 45 2.38 -20.06 -19.31
C TYR A 45 1.74 -18.74 -18.85
N ILE A 46 2.26 -17.61 -19.31
CA ILE A 46 1.72 -16.28 -18.92
C ILE A 46 0.27 -16.12 -19.39
N ASN A 47 -0.07 -16.58 -20.60
CA ASN A 47 -1.43 -16.54 -21.12
C ASN A 47 -2.39 -17.42 -20.31
N GLN A 48 -1.96 -18.59 -19.88
CA GLN A 48 -2.74 -19.46 -19.01
C GLN A 48 -2.91 -18.86 -17.62
N PHE A 49 -1.84 -18.35 -17.03
CA PHE A 49 -1.83 -17.70 -15.72
C PHE A 49 -2.74 -16.46 -15.70
N ALA A 50 -2.79 -15.73 -16.80
CA ALA A 50 -3.61 -14.52 -16.95
C ALA A 50 -5.13 -14.77 -16.90
N LYS A 51 -5.58 -16.01 -17.17
CA LYS A 51 -7.03 -16.35 -17.14
C LYS A 51 -7.63 -16.23 -15.72
N THR A 52 -6.83 -16.44 -14.69
CA THR A 52 -7.28 -16.50 -13.29
C THR A 52 -6.69 -15.41 -12.40
N HIS A 53 -5.78 -14.58 -12.93
CA HIS A 53 -5.04 -13.61 -12.12
C HIS A 53 -5.20 -12.17 -12.60
N ALA A 54 -5.21 -11.23 -11.67
CA ALA A 54 -5.29 -9.80 -11.96
C ALA A 54 -4.02 -9.29 -12.67
N LYS A 55 -4.17 -8.25 -13.50
CA LYS A 55 -3.11 -7.63 -14.32
C LYS A 55 -1.79 -7.44 -13.56
N LYS A 56 -1.83 -6.87 -12.33
CA LYS A 56 -0.62 -6.62 -11.54
C LYS A 56 0.12 -7.91 -11.20
N THR A 57 -0.60 -8.97 -10.86
CA THR A 57 -0.02 -10.29 -10.52
C THR A 57 0.64 -10.91 -11.75
N VAL A 58 0.00 -10.82 -12.93
CA VAL A 58 0.57 -11.30 -14.20
C VAL A 58 1.83 -10.52 -14.58
N ILE A 59 1.81 -9.20 -14.43
CA ILE A 59 3.00 -8.36 -14.65
C ILE A 59 4.15 -8.79 -13.73
N THR A 60 3.88 -9.00 -12.43
CA THR A 60 4.91 -9.43 -11.47
C THR A 60 5.45 -10.80 -11.84
N GLN A 61 4.58 -11.76 -12.21
CA GLN A 61 5.00 -13.09 -12.61
C GLN A 61 5.95 -13.05 -13.81
N ARG A 62 5.60 -12.34 -14.88
CA ARG A 62 6.47 -12.16 -16.05
C ARG A 62 7.78 -11.46 -15.67
N GLN A 63 7.73 -10.45 -14.80
CA GLN A 63 8.90 -9.70 -14.36
C GLN A 63 9.89 -10.61 -13.63
N ILE A 64 9.43 -11.48 -12.75
CA ILE A 64 10.28 -12.43 -12.02
C ILE A 64 10.96 -13.41 -12.98
N ILE A 65 10.21 -14.02 -13.90
CA ILE A 65 10.77 -14.91 -14.94
C ILE A 65 11.86 -14.17 -15.75
N ARG A 66 11.56 -12.94 -16.19
CA ARG A 66 12.50 -12.10 -16.92
C ARG A 66 13.78 -11.81 -16.12
N GLN A 67 13.68 -11.57 -14.82
CA GLN A 67 14.84 -11.29 -13.97
C GLN A 67 15.70 -12.54 -13.77
N ILE A 68 15.10 -13.72 -13.60
CA ILE A 68 15.79 -15.00 -13.51
C ILE A 68 16.61 -15.25 -14.81
N LEU A 69 15.96 -15.11 -15.98
CA LEU A 69 16.62 -15.30 -17.27
C LEU A 69 17.64 -14.21 -17.62
N ASN A 70 17.46 -12.97 -17.14
CA ASN A 70 18.49 -11.93 -17.25
C ASN A 70 19.77 -12.32 -16.48
N LYS A 71 19.63 -12.96 -15.31
CA LYS A 71 20.79 -13.49 -14.59
C LYS A 71 21.43 -14.63 -15.35
N ALA A 72 20.65 -15.60 -15.84
CA ALA A 72 21.17 -16.70 -16.64
C ALA A 72 21.93 -16.20 -17.88
N GLN A 73 21.44 -15.15 -18.53
CA GLN A 73 22.13 -14.53 -19.67
C GLN A 73 23.47 -13.87 -19.26
N ARG A 74 23.46 -13.12 -18.15
CA ARG A 74 24.71 -12.48 -17.66
C ARG A 74 25.76 -13.48 -17.24
N GLU A 75 25.35 -14.65 -16.76
CA GLU A 75 26.27 -15.74 -16.37
C GLU A 75 26.64 -16.67 -17.52
N GLY A 76 26.14 -16.40 -18.73
CA GLY A 76 26.51 -17.16 -19.93
C GLY A 76 25.77 -18.48 -20.11
N TYR A 77 24.78 -18.80 -19.29
CA TYR A 77 23.98 -20.02 -19.45
C TYR A 77 23.05 -19.98 -20.66
N VAL A 78 22.65 -18.77 -21.08
CA VAL A 78 21.86 -18.54 -22.30
C VAL A 78 22.38 -17.34 -23.07
N SER A 79 22.31 -17.38 -24.40
CA SER A 79 22.75 -16.29 -25.27
C SER A 79 21.77 -15.10 -25.30
N PHE A 80 20.49 -15.35 -25.05
CA PHE A 80 19.45 -14.32 -24.99
C PHE A 80 18.41 -14.66 -23.94
N ASN A 81 17.69 -13.64 -23.47
CA ASN A 81 16.62 -13.83 -22.51
C ASN A 81 15.29 -14.09 -23.22
N ALA A 82 14.80 -15.31 -23.17
CA ALA A 82 13.56 -15.75 -23.82
C ALA A 82 12.31 -15.00 -23.32
N ALA A 83 12.32 -14.48 -22.08
CA ALA A 83 11.20 -13.70 -21.53
C ALA A 83 11.16 -12.23 -22.02
N GLN A 84 12.18 -11.77 -22.74
CA GLN A 84 12.25 -10.37 -23.19
C GLN A 84 11.22 -10.06 -24.26
N ALA A 85 10.99 -10.99 -25.18
CA ALA A 85 10.01 -10.86 -26.26
C ALA A 85 8.56 -11.17 -25.85
N VAL A 86 8.36 -11.75 -24.66
CA VAL A 86 7.02 -12.15 -24.19
C VAL A 86 6.15 -10.94 -23.90
N LEU A 87 5.06 -10.78 -24.62
CA LEU A 87 4.09 -9.73 -24.42
C LEU A 87 3.05 -10.14 -23.37
N LEU A 88 2.50 -9.15 -22.69
CA LEU A 88 1.36 -9.39 -21.81
C LEU A 88 0.07 -9.54 -22.63
N PRO A 89 -0.84 -10.45 -22.22
CA PRO A 89 -2.15 -10.53 -22.84
C PRO A 89 -2.88 -9.19 -22.82
N LYS A 90 -3.61 -8.90 -23.89
CA LYS A 90 -4.50 -7.73 -23.95
C LYS A 90 -5.68 -7.92 -22.99
N ASN A 91 -6.22 -6.81 -22.49
CA ASN A 91 -7.45 -6.81 -21.68
C ASN A 91 -7.37 -7.58 -20.34
N LEU A 92 -6.20 -7.60 -19.71
CA LEU A 92 -6.05 -8.20 -18.39
C LEU A 92 -7.00 -7.55 -17.37
N PRO A 93 -7.66 -8.36 -16.49
CA PRO A 93 -8.56 -7.85 -15.47
C PRO A 93 -7.85 -6.84 -14.58
N GLN A 94 -8.37 -5.64 -14.53
CA GLN A 94 -7.86 -4.57 -13.66
C GLN A 94 -9.03 -3.98 -12.89
N LYS A 95 -9.00 -4.15 -11.56
CA LYS A 95 -9.97 -3.48 -10.70
C LYS A 95 -9.73 -1.96 -10.79
N ARG A 96 -10.69 -1.23 -11.34
CA ARG A 96 -10.66 0.24 -11.31
C ARG A 96 -10.85 0.68 -9.85
N ARG A 97 -10.06 1.62 -9.42
CA ARG A 97 -10.23 2.27 -8.13
C ARG A 97 -11.15 3.45 -8.33
N HIS A 98 -12.27 3.43 -7.63
CA HIS A 98 -13.21 4.54 -7.60
C HIS A 98 -13.10 5.24 -6.24
N ALA A 99 -13.45 6.51 -6.22
CA ALA A 99 -13.69 7.19 -4.95
C ALA A 99 -14.85 6.48 -4.22
N PRO A 100 -14.84 6.46 -2.88
CA PRO A 100 -15.97 5.94 -2.12
C PRO A 100 -17.26 6.63 -2.54
N PRO A 101 -18.38 5.92 -2.63
CA PRO A 101 -19.69 6.53 -2.76
C PRO A 101 -19.98 7.49 -1.59
N ALA A 102 -20.78 8.53 -1.84
CA ALA A 102 -21.06 9.57 -0.85
C ALA A 102 -21.72 9.01 0.44
N ASP A 103 -22.55 7.98 0.31
CA ASP A 103 -23.18 7.29 1.46
C ASP A 103 -22.12 6.61 2.35
N GLN A 104 -21.05 6.07 1.79
CA GLN A 104 -19.97 5.46 2.56
C GLN A 104 -19.19 6.51 3.36
N ILE A 105 -18.97 7.67 2.77
CA ILE A 105 -18.34 8.81 3.48
C ILE A 105 -19.26 9.32 4.59
N GLN A 106 -20.57 9.39 4.34
CA GLN A 106 -21.52 9.80 5.37
C GLN A 106 -21.54 8.81 6.54
N LYS A 107 -21.55 7.50 6.27
CA LYS A 107 -21.45 6.47 7.31
C LYS A 107 -20.17 6.62 8.16
N ILE A 108 -19.03 6.96 7.56
CA ILE A 108 -17.79 7.21 8.32
C ILE A 108 -17.98 8.39 9.28
N LYS A 109 -18.64 9.46 8.83
CA LYS A 109 -18.91 10.64 9.67
C LYS A 109 -19.90 10.33 10.80
N ASP A 110 -20.94 9.58 10.53
CA ASP A 110 -22.01 9.24 11.47
C ASP A 110 -21.55 8.25 12.55
N ASN A 111 -20.54 7.42 12.22
CA ASN A 111 -20.02 6.39 13.12
C ASN A 111 -18.64 6.75 13.72
N LEU A 112 -18.35 8.03 13.88
CA LEU A 112 -17.11 8.52 14.51
C LEU A 112 -16.91 7.94 15.93
N ASN A 113 -17.99 7.83 16.70
CA ASN A 113 -17.97 7.39 18.10
C ASN A 113 -18.03 5.86 18.26
N ASP A 114 -18.12 5.10 17.17
CA ASP A 114 -17.99 3.64 17.22
C ASP A 114 -16.54 3.25 17.47
N ASP A 115 -16.32 2.06 18.03
CA ASP A 115 -14.99 1.52 18.20
C ASP A 115 -14.22 1.52 16.87
N PHE A 116 -13.05 2.13 16.85
CA PHE A 116 -12.23 2.34 15.66
C PHE A 116 -12.78 3.34 14.62
N GLY A 117 -13.89 4.06 14.92
CA GLY A 117 -14.47 5.09 14.03
C GLY A 117 -13.52 6.26 13.80
N LEU A 118 -12.81 6.70 14.84
CA LEU A 118 -11.80 7.76 14.73
C LEU A 118 -10.69 7.41 13.71
N PHE A 119 -10.33 6.13 13.54
CA PHE A 119 -9.30 5.71 12.57
C PHE A 119 -9.75 5.97 11.12
N ALA A 120 -10.98 5.60 10.77
CA ALA A 120 -11.56 5.86 9.46
C ALA A 120 -11.74 7.36 9.21
N PHE A 121 -12.25 8.08 10.22
CA PHE A 121 -12.48 9.51 10.19
C PHE A 121 -11.18 10.29 9.98
N LEU A 122 -10.12 9.95 10.71
CA LEU A 122 -8.81 10.56 10.56
C LEU A 122 -8.26 10.36 9.15
N ILE A 123 -8.33 9.14 8.58
CA ILE A 123 -7.89 8.89 7.21
C ILE A 123 -8.67 9.72 6.21
N TYR A 124 -9.98 9.87 6.39
CA TYR A 124 -10.81 10.70 5.52
C TYR A 124 -10.44 12.17 5.58
N TYR A 125 -10.16 12.73 6.76
CA TYR A 125 -9.87 14.16 6.93
C TYR A 125 -8.40 14.54 6.70
N THR A 126 -7.48 13.59 6.61
CA THR A 126 -6.05 13.85 6.38
C THR A 126 -5.52 13.30 5.07
N GLY A 127 -6.22 12.34 4.49
CA GLY A 127 -5.73 11.59 3.35
C GLY A 127 -4.45 10.78 3.62
N CYS A 128 -4.11 10.52 4.88
CA CYS A 128 -2.93 9.72 5.20
C CYS A 128 -3.09 8.26 4.79
N ARG A 129 -1.97 7.56 4.58
CA ARG A 129 -1.96 6.11 4.36
C ARG A 129 -2.28 5.39 5.68
N ARG A 130 -2.79 4.16 5.61
CA ARG A 130 -3.05 3.34 6.80
C ARG A 130 -1.88 3.35 7.79
N GLY A 131 -0.68 3.02 7.36
CA GLY A 131 0.48 3.00 8.24
C GLY A 131 0.91 4.39 8.74
N GLU A 132 0.59 5.47 8.03
CA GLU A 132 0.79 6.84 8.49
C GLU A 132 -0.20 7.18 9.61
N ALA A 133 -1.46 6.76 9.49
CA ALA A 133 -2.47 6.89 10.55
C ALA A 133 -2.05 6.11 11.81
N GLU A 134 -1.61 4.86 11.64
CA GLU A 134 -1.10 4.03 12.73
C GLU A 134 0.11 4.66 13.44
N GLY A 135 0.95 5.40 12.71
CA GLY A 135 2.14 6.06 13.22
C GLY A 135 1.94 7.45 13.79
N LEU A 136 0.72 8.00 13.71
CA LEU A 136 0.47 9.37 14.15
C LEU A 136 0.45 9.48 15.66
N ARG A 137 1.08 10.55 16.18
CA ARG A 137 1.14 10.86 17.61
C ARG A 137 0.46 12.19 17.90
N TYR A 138 0.09 12.41 19.16
CA TYR A 138 -0.50 13.67 19.60
C TYR A 138 0.44 14.86 19.41
N GLU A 139 1.74 14.70 19.61
CA GLU A 139 2.77 15.73 19.38
C GLU A 139 3.00 16.10 17.90
N ASP A 140 2.36 15.37 16.97
CA ASP A 140 2.35 15.72 15.55
C ASP A 140 1.22 16.72 15.20
N ILE A 141 0.33 17.01 16.15
CA ILE A 141 -0.83 17.88 15.98
C ILE A 141 -0.52 19.27 16.50
N ASP A 142 -0.31 20.20 15.61
CA ASP A 142 -0.13 21.62 15.92
C ASP A 142 -1.51 22.32 15.83
N ARG A 143 -2.19 22.45 16.96
CA ARG A 143 -3.53 23.04 17.02
C ARG A 143 -3.50 24.54 16.81
N GLU A 144 -2.40 25.22 17.20
CA GLU A 144 -2.24 26.68 17.01
C GLU A 144 -2.10 27.01 15.53
N LYS A 145 -1.27 26.24 14.80
CA LYS A 145 -1.10 26.42 13.36
C LYS A 145 -2.16 25.71 12.51
N GLY A 146 -3.08 24.96 13.14
CA GLY A 146 -4.11 24.19 12.42
C GLY A 146 -3.53 23.15 11.47
N ARG A 147 -2.52 22.40 11.90
CA ARG A 147 -1.80 21.44 11.03
C ARG A 147 -1.51 20.12 11.76
N ILE A 148 -1.48 19.05 10.97
CA ILE A 148 -0.99 17.73 11.38
C ILE A 148 0.25 17.41 10.54
N TYR A 149 1.33 17.03 11.18
CA TYR A 149 2.57 16.65 10.50
C TYR A 149 2.66 15.14 10.34
N ILE A 150 2.56 14.62 9.12
CA ILE A 150 2.79 13.21 8.82
C ILE A 150 4.30 12.97 8.76
N ARG A 151 4.86 12.36 9.81
CA ARG A 151 6.33 12.23 10.00
C ARG A 151 6.81 10.81 9.91
N ARG A 152 5.95 9.81 10.05
CA ARG A 152 6.32 8.39 10.09
C ARG A 152 5.22 7.51 9.53
N SER A 153 5.57 6.26 9.27
CA SER A 153 4.62 5.23 8.86
C SER A 153 4.96 3.93 9.58
N VAL A 154 3.96 3.26 10.09
CA VAL A 154 4.09 1.91 10.63
C VAL A 154 3.99 0.90 9.49
N TYR A 155 4.80 -0.14 9.54
CA TYR A 155 4.70 -1.32 8.69
C TYR A 155 4.85 -2.59 9.52
N HIS A 156 4.34 -3.69 9.01
CA HIS A 156 4.25 -4.94 9.74
C HIS A 156 4.95 -6.06 8.96
N THR A 157 6.00 -6.64 9.54
CA THR A 157 6.74 -7.80 9.02
C THR A 157 6.61 -9.02 9.92
N GLY A 158 5.84 -8.90 10.98
CA GLY A 158 5.59 -9.90 12.01
C GLY A 158 4.60 -9.33 13.02
N PRO A 159 4.53 -9.89 14.23
CA PRO A 159 3.59 -9.45 15.27
C PRO A 159 3.90 -8.03 15.78
N THR A 160 5.17 -7.61 15.75
CA THR A 160 5.62 -6.32 16.27
C THR A 160 5.59 -5.25 15.18
N PRO A 161 4.89 -4.11 15.41
CA PRO A 161 4.90 -2.99 14.48
C PRO A 161 6.31 -2.39 14.36
N GLN A 162 6.70 -2.07 13.14
CA GLN A 162 7.97 -1.42 12.82
C GLN A 162 7.70 0.01 12.35
N ILE A 163 8.52 0.95 12.78
CA ILE A 163 8.40 2.34 12.39
C ILE A 163 9.36 2.62 11.23
N LYS A 164 8.83 3.23 10.20
CA LYS A 164 9.62 3.75 9.09
C LYS A 164 9.52 5.25 9.07
N GLU A 165 10.64 5.89 9.26
CA GLU A 165 10.77 7.32 9.04
C GLU A 165 10.89 7.64 7.55
N PRO A 166 10.49 8.82 7.11
CA PRO A 166 10.69 9.25 5.74
C PRO A 166 12.19 9.29 5.40
N LYS A 167 12.56 8.77 4.24
CA LYS A 167 13.95 8.77 3.77
C LYS A 167 14.55 10.17 3.56
N THR A 168 13.71 11.19 3.46
CA THR A 168 14.11 12.60 3.23
C THR A 168 13.19 13.53 4.02
N ALA A 169 13.66 14.74 4.31
CA ALA A 169 12.84 15.80 4.91
C ALA A 169 11.57 16.12 4.10
N ALA A 170 11.61 15.97 2.78
CA ALA A 170 10.45 16.11 1.90
C ALA A 170 9.36 15.04 2.11
N GLY A 171 9.68 13.95 2.79
CA GLY A 171 8.72 12.92 3.19
C GLY A 171 7.85 13.34 4.38
N ILE A 172 8.28 14.35 5.13
CA ILE A 172 7.48 14.99 6.19
C ILE A 172 6.58 16.02 5.53
N ARG A 173 5.29 15.88 5.71
CA ARG A 173 4.32 16.81 5.13
C ARG A 173 3.29 17.29 6.13
N PRO A 174 2.99 18.59 6.14
CA PRO A 174 1.84 19.10 6.87
C PRO A 174 0.56 18.84 6.05
N VAL A 175 -0.49 18.44 6.75
CA VAL A 175 -1.87 18.43 6.25
C VAL A 175 -2.73 19.34 7.12
N PRO A 176 -3.79 19.97 6.60
CA PRO A 176 -4.67 20.80 7.41
C PRO A 176 -5.34 20.01 8.53
N LEU A 177 -5.38 20.59 9.73
CA LEU A 177 -6.22 20.11 10.81
C LEU A 177 -7.60 20.77 10.68
N LEU A 178 -8.50 20.12 9.98
CA LEU A 178 -9.86 20.64 9.76
C LEU A 178 -10.67 20.65 11.06
N PRO A 179 -11.58 21.61 11.26
CA PRO A 179 -12.32 21.78 12.52
C PRO A 179 -13.03 20.52 13.01
N ALA A 180 -13.65 19.75 12.11
CA ALA A 180 -14.31 18.51 12.44
C ALA A 180 -13.35 17.46 13.02
N LEU A 181 -12.14 17.34 12.47
CA LEU A 181 -11.12 16.44 12.99
C LEU A 181 -10.52 16.98 14.30
N ALA A 182 -10.31 18.28 14.40
CA ALA A 182 -9.80 18.90 15.63
C ALA A 182 -10.73 18.66 16.82
N ALA A 183 -12.04 18.70 16.61
CA ALA A 183 -13.06 18.40 17.62
C ALA A 183 -13.10 16.91 17.99
N ALA A 184 -12.87 16.02 17.03
CA ALA A 184 -12.90 14.57 17.22
C ALA A 184 -11.66 14.02 17.95
N LEU A 185 -10.51 14.70 17.81
CA LEU A 185 -9.25 14.25 18.40
C LEU A 185 -9.17 14.56 19.89
N PRO A 186 -8.89 13.57 20.75
CA PRO A 186 -8.64 13.81 22.17
C PRO A 186 -7.54 14.85 22.40
N GLN A 187 -7.68 15.64 23.49
CA GLN A 187 -6.66 16.59 23.90
C GLN A 187 -5.63 15.89 24.79
N LYS A 188 -4.60 15.36 24.17
CA LYS A 188 -3.42 14.79 24.82
C LYS A 188 -2.18 15.43 24.23
N GLU A 189 -1.10 15.44 25.01
CA GLU A 189 0.15 16.07 24.60
C GLU A 189 1.09 15.08 23.90
N HIS A 190 1.11 13.82 24.31
CA HIS A 190 2.09 12.84 23.87
C HIS A 190 1.49 11.45 23.62
N GLY A 191 2.18 10.69 22.79
CA GLY A 191 1.92 9.28 22.53
C GLY A 191 1.15 9.01 21.24
N TYR A 192 1.11 7.73 20.86
CA TYR A 192 0.38 7.31 19.67
C TYR A 192 -1.13 7.48 19.85
N ILE A 193 -1.82 8.01 18.83
CA ILE A 193 -3.27 8.19 18.86
C ILE A 193 -3.96 6.83 18.92
N PHE A 194 -3.47 5.88 18.11
CA PHE A 194 -3.97 4.51 18.06
C PHE A 194 -3.01 3.57 18.78
N SER A 195 -3.33 3.29 20.04
CA SER A 195 -2.49 2.52 20.97
C SER A 195 -3.37 1.79 21.98
N ASN A 196 -2.93 0.64 22.44
CA ASN A 196 -3.56 -0.13 23.53
C ASN A 196 -2.73 -0.18 24.82
N ASP A 197 -1.60 0.56 24.88
CA ASP A 197 -0.66 0.61 26.00
C ASP A 197 -0.43 2.02 26.56
N GLY A 198 -1.45 2.88 26.42
CA GLY A 198 -1.36 4.27 26.89
C GLY A 198 -0.55 5.20 25.99
N GLY A 199 -0.39 4.87 24.73
CA GLY A 199 0.31 5.71 23.74
C GLY A 199 1.80 5.40 23.59
N LYS A 200 2.32 4.34 24.21
CA LYS A 200 3.75 3.99 24.16
C LYS A 200 4.14 3.38 22.82
N SER A 201 3.27 2.51 22.27
CA SER A 201 3.50 1.80 21.01
C SER A 201 2.30 1.93 20.07
N PRO A 202 2.54 1.88 18.74
CA PRO A 202 1.43 1.76 17.79
C PRO A 202 0.80 0.37 17.86
N LEU A 203 -0.46 0.26 17.42
CA LEU A 203 -1.19 -1.00 17.41
C LEU A 203 -0.52 -2.06 16.52
N PRO A 204 -0.58 -3.35 16.90
CA PRO A 204 -0.17 -4.46 16.03
C PRO A 204 -1.02 -4.51 14.75
N GLY A 205 -0.40 -4.91 13.63
CA GLY A 205 -1.08 -4.89 12.33
C GLY A 205 -2.30 -5.82 12.20
N TRP A 206 -2.24 -6.96 12.86
CA TRP A 206 -3.38 -7.88 12.94
C TRP A 206 -4.54 -7.23 13.71
N PHE A 207 -4.25 -6.56 14.83
CA PHE A 207 -5.26 -5.87 15.62
C PHE A 207 -5.95 -4.74 14.84
N VAL A 208 -5.17 -3.90 14.12
CA VAL A 208 -5.74 -2.85 13.26
C VAL A 208 -6.63 -3.45 12.18
N THR A 209 -6.24 -4.59 11.60
CA THR A 209 -7.04 -5.27 10.58
C THR A 209 -8.36 -5.78 11.16
N ASP A 210 -8.28 -6.51 12.27
CA ASP A 210 -9.45 -7.12 12.92
C ASP A 210 -10.44 -6.04 13.43
N GLN A 211 -9.92 -4.99 14.06
CA GLN A 211 -10.76 -3.88 14.55
C GLN A 211 -11.41 -3.09 13.41
N PHE A 212 -10.65 -2.83 12.33
CA PHE A 212 -11.23 -2.14 11.18
C PHE A 212 -12.28 -3.00 10.46
N ASP A 213 -12.07 -4.31 10.36
CA ASP A 213 -13.06 -5.22 9.78
C ASP A 213 -14.30 -5.38 10.68
N ALA A 214 -14.12 -5.40 12.01
CA ALA A 214 -15.23 -5.37 12.96
C ALA A 214 -16.04 -4.06 12.86
N TYR A 215 -15.36 -2.91 12.80
CA TYR A 215 -15.97 -1.61 12.56
C TYR A 215 -16.81 -1.59 11.28
N ARG A 216 -16.25 -2.09 10.17
CA ARG A 216 -16.96 -2.20 8.89
C ARG A 216 -18.24 -3.05 8.98
N LYS A 217 -18.16 -4.18 9.68
CA LYS A 217 -19.31 -5.08 9.89
C LYS A 217 -20.41 -4.42 10.69
N ARG A 218 -20.07 -3.70 11.78
CA ARG A 218 -21.06 -3.02 12.64
C ARG A 218 -21.74 -1.85 11.93
N THR A 219 -20.99 -1.08 11.16
CA THR A 219 -21.46 0.18 10.54
C THR A 219 -21.98 0.01 9.12
N GLY A 220 -21.80 -1.15 8.50
CA GLY A 220 -22.12 -1.36 7.07
C GLY A 220 -21.24 -0.57 6.11
N ILE A 221 -20.04 -0.15 6.56
CA ILE A 221 -19.03 0.45 5.72
C ILE A 221 -18.33 -0.65 4.91
N THR A 222 -18.22 -0.47 3.59
CA THR A 222 -17.64 -1.49 2.68
C THR A 222 -16.26 -1.11 2.15
N VAL A 223 -15.88 0.15 2.33
CA VAL A 223 -14.62 0.69 1.79
C VAL A 223 -13.41 0.40 2.69
N SER A 224 -12.25 0.24 2.06
CA SER A 224 -10.96 0.05 2.71
C SER A 224 -10.33 1.39 3.12
N PRO A 225 -9.31 1.40 4.03
CA PRO A 225 -8.57 2.62 4.37
C PRO A 225 -7.97 3.32 3.14
N HIS A 226 -7.56 2.57 2.12
CA HIS A 226 -7.03 3.15 0.90
C HIS A 226 -8.10 3.83 0.04
N GLU A 227 -9.30 3.24 -0.03
CA GLU A 227 -10.45 3.87 -0.70
C GLU A 227 -10.92 5.12 0.07
N ILE A 228 -10.92 5.10 1.41
CA ILE A 228 -11.21 6.30 2.23
C ILE A 228 -10.25 7.44 1.88
N ARG A 229 -8.95 7.17 1.76
CA ARG A 229 -7.97 8.15 1.31
C ARG A 229 -8.26 8.67 -0.12
N HIS A 230 -8.78 7.81 -1.02
CA HIS A 230 -9.25 8.28 -2.33
C HIS A 230 -10.43 9.26 -2.18
N GLY A 231 -11.32 9.04 -1.21
CA GLY A 231 -12.39 9.98 -0.88
C GLY A 231 -11.86 11.37 -0.51
N TYR A 232 -10.80 11.45 0.29
CA TYR A 232 -10.13 12.73 0.59
C TYR A 232 -9.57 13.40 -0.68
N ALA A 233 -8.91 12.62 -1.56
CA ALA A 233 -8.40 13.17 -2.81
C ALA A 233 -9.51 13.74 -3.71
N THR A 234 -10.65 13.06 -3.77
CA THR A 234 -11.83 13.54 -4.51
C THR A 234 -12.41 14.79 -3.87
N ALA A 235 -12.55 14.82 -2.55
CA ALA A 235 -13.03 16.00 -1.83
C ALA A 235 -12.13 17.23 -2.03
N LEU A 236 -10.81 17.06 -2.09
CA LEU A 236 -9.88 18.15 -2.43
C LEU A 236 -10.12 18.68 -3.85
N TYR A 237 -10.32 17.78 -4.80
CA TYR A 237 -10.61 18.15 -6.19
C TYR A 237 -11.94 18.90 -6.32
N GLU A 238 -13.01 18.39 -5.69
CA GLU A 238 -14.34 19.00 -5.69
C GLU A 238 -14.34 20.38 -5.00
N ALA A 239 -13.50 20.55 -3.98
CA ALA A 239 -13.27 21.84 -3.31
C ALA A 239 -12.40 22.82 -4.11
N GLY A 240 -11.97 22.47 -5.32
CA GLY A 240 -11.13 23.33 -6.17
C GLY A 240 -9.70 23.54 -5.66
N VAL A 241 -9.19 22.65 -4.81
CA VAL A 241 -7.81 22.74 -4.33
C VAL A 241 -6.84 22.50 -5.49
N ASP A 242 -5.83 23.37 -5.60
CA ASP A 242 -4.78 23.24 -6.61
C ASP A 242 -4.16 21.85 -6.63
N PHE A 243 -3.96 21.31 -7.85
CA PHE A 243 -3.50 19.93 -8.03
C PHE A 243 -2.13 19.65 -7.36
N LYS A 244 -1.18 20.61 -7.44
CA LYS A 244 0.15 20.46 -6.81
C LYS A 244 0.03 20.47 -5.29
N LEU A 245 -0.87 21.29 -4.75
CA LEU A 245 -1.15 21.34 -3.33
C LEU A 245 -1.82 20.05 -2.84
N ALA A 246 -2.79 19.52 -3.59
CA ALA A 246 -3.43 18.23 -3.29
C ALA A 246 -2.42 17.07 -3.33
N GLN A 247 -1.51 17.05 -4.32
CA GLN A 247 -0.41 16.07 -4.36
C GLN A 247 0.51 16.17 -3.13
N LYS A 248 0.82 17.38 -2.68
CA LYS A 248 1.63 17.62 -1.48
C LYS A 248 0.94 17.08 -0.24
N PHE A 249 -0.34 17.33 -0.04
CA PHE A 249 -1.11 16.77 1.08
C PHE A 249 -1.17 15.24 1.04
N LEU A 250 -1.32 14.67 -0.14
CA LEU A 250 -1.33 13.23 -0.32
C LEU A 250 0.07 12.58 -0.21
N GLY A 251 1.14 13.35 -0.29
CA GLY A 251 2.51 12.81 -0.28
C GLY A 251 2.77 11.89 -1.46
N HIS A 252 2.33 12.29 -2.65
CA HIS A 252 2.72 11.65 -3.89
C HIS A 252 4.12 12.14 -4.24
N ALA A 253 5.08 11.23 -4.44
CA ALA A 253 6.34 11.57 -5.07
C ALA A 253 6.02 12.17 -6.45
N GLN A 254 6.70 13.27 -6.80
CA GLN A 254 6.51 13.90 -8.10
C GLN A 254 6.59 12.84 -9.20
N LEU A 255 5.58 12.82 -10.05
CA LEU A 255 5.70 12.23 -11.38
C LEU A 255 6.71 13.12 -12.12
N SER A 256 7.95 12.64 -12.21
CA SER A 256 8.96 13.17 -13.12
C SER A 256 8.51 12.97 -14.56
#